data_5f28504cbff8308b970daab6cd39cf62
#
_entry.id   5f28504cbff8308b970daab6cd39cf62
#
_cell.length_a   1.000
_cell.length_b   1.000
_cell.length_c   1.000
_cell.angle_alpha   90.00
_cell.angle_beta   90.00
_cell.angle_gamma   90.00
#
_symmetry.space_group_name_H-M   'P 1'
#
loop_
_entity.id
_entity.type
_entity.pdbx_description
1 polymer ?
#
loop_
_entity_poly.entity_id
_entity_poly.type
_entity_poly.pdbx_seq_one_letter_code
_entity_poly.pdbx_strand_id
1 'polypeptide(L)'
;MPKKEIKSIKSHVSCPRNFKKRNLQDMKHKNIGATESKILSAFIKKSRNWFTVSDAYSLFPELSENAISIQLARMTYDGLLMHICKGTYYMIPYEQDSETFMPDWHLLAEPLVGGEHYIGYYSALQIHQLITQPSLNEQIVINKRIKPSEKAIKGVKFQFIYHNPKHFFGYKKTWIDSFNKVLCSDLEKTIIDCLYKPDYAGGIVEVAKAICMSKDKIKYEQLLNYAVKFDSQAVVKRLGYLLELLSIPTSIIDELQKLRSNSIIVLDTELPKQGKILSRWNIQQNVDIETIKNAILT
;
A
#
# COMPACT_ATOMS: atom_id res chain seq x y z
N MET A 1 -25.95 34.87 23.63
CA MET A 1 -25.89 34.28 22.28
C MET A 1 -25.72 32.77 22.42
N PRO A 2 -26.61 31.91 21.91
CA PRO A 2 -26.65 30.51 22.23
C PRO A 2 -25.69 29.68 21.36
N LYS A 3 -25.01 28.71 21.99
CA LYS A 3 -24.15 27.68 21.35
C LYS A 3 -25.04 26.74 20.54
N LYS A 4 -24.79 26.59 19.24
CA LYS A 4 -25.40 25.56 18.39
C LYS A 4 -24.67 24.24 18.62
N GLU A 5 -25.37 23.29 19.21
CA GLU A 5 -24.99 21.87 19.25
C GLU A 5 -25.05 21.25 17.85
N ILE A 6 -23.93 20.71 17.41
CA ILE A 6 -23.85 19.90 16.19
C ILE A 6 -24.22 18.46 16.58
N LYS A 7 -25.44 18.05 16.25
CA LYS A 7 -25.89 16.65 16.38
C LYS A 7 -25.11 15.77 15.39
N SER A 8 -24.24 14.90 15.91
CA SER A 8 -23.60 13.83 15.15
C SER A 8 -24.65 12.77 14.77
N ILE A 9 -24.90 12.61 13.49
CA ILE A 9 -25.74 11.52 12.96
C ILE A 9 -24.88 10.25 12.99
N LYS A 10 -25.04 9.45 14.05
CA LYS A 10 -24.55 8.07 14.09
C LYS A 10 -25.50 7.21 13.26
N SER A 11 -25.13 6.87 12.03
CA SER A 11 -25.78 5.82 11.28
C SER A 11 -25.36 4.46 11.86
N HIS A 12 -26.07 4.02 12.89
CA HIS A 12 -26.01 2.62 13.34
C HIS A 12 -26.80 1.78 12.33
N VAL A 13 -26.09 1.01 11.50
CA VAL A 13 -26.69 -0.19 10.92
C VAL A 13 -26.84 -1.18 12.07
N SER A 14 -28.03 -1.24 12.65
CA SER A 14 -28.36 -2.21 13.68
C SER A 14 -28.38 -3.61 13.05
N CYS A 15 -27.43 -4.44 13.42
CA CYS A 15 -27.50 -5.89 13.22
C CYS A 15 -28.80 -6.41 13.86
N PRO A 16 -29.56 -7.30 13.20
CA PRO A 16 -30.80 -7.85 13.77
C PRO A 16 -30.52 -8.54 15.11
N ARG A 17 -31.23 -8.10 16.16
CA ARG A 17 -30.98 -8.46 17.59
C ARG A 17 -31.34 -9.88 18.01
N ASN A 18 -31.37 -10.88 17.14
CA ASN A 18 -31.79 -12.24 17.53
C ASN A 18 -30.92 -13.37 16.96
N PHE A 19 -29.58 -13.22 16.94
CA PHE A 19 -28.72 -14.38 16.75
C PHE A 19 -28.19 -14.85 18.12
N LYS A 20 -28.74 -15.95 18.63
CA LYS A 20 -28.24 -16.63 19.83
C LYS A 20 -26.76 -16.92 19.68
N LYS A 21 -25.93 -16.50 20.66
CA LYS A 21 -24.52 -16.94 20.77
C LYS A 21 -24.50 -18.47 20.81
N ARG A 22 -24.01 -19.10 19.77
CA ARG A 22 -23.70 -20.53 19.75
C ARG A 22 -22.36 -20.77 20.47
N ASN A 23 -22.25 -21.87 21.20
CA ASN A 23 -21.04 -22.26 21.93
C ASN A 23 -19.84 -22.46 20.97
N LEU A 24 -18.65 -22.06 21.40
CA LEU A 24 -17.37 -22.05 20.64
C LEU A 24 -16.84 -23.43 20.20
N GLN A 25 -17.58 -24.52 20.39
CA GLN A 25 -17.11 -25.88 20.07
C GLN A 25 -17.68 -26.49 18.77
N ASP A 26 -18.63 -25.83 18.12
CA ASP A 26 -19.12 -26.28 16.82
C ASP A 26 -18.29 -25.62 15.71
N MET A 27 -17.46 -26.39 15.01
CA MET A 27 -16.93 -25.99 13.70
C MET A 27 -18.13 -25.53 12.87
N LYS A 28 -18.19 -24.22 12.56
CA LYS A 28 -19.28 -23.66 11.77
C LYS A 28 -19.32 -24.38 10.44
N HIS A 29 -20.26 -25.31 10.25
CA HIS A 29 -20.53 -25.86 8.94
C HIS A 29 -20.95 -24.71 8.03
N LYS A 30 -20.14 -24.42 7.02
CA LYS A 30 -20.47 -23.42 5.99
C LYS A 30 -21.59 -23.96 5.13
N ASN A 31 -22.82 -23.62 5.45
CA ASN A 31 -23.97 -23.99 4.61
C ASN A 31 -24.02 -23.08 3.39
N ILE A 32 -23.96 -23.67 2.21
CA ILE A 32 -24.04 -22.96 0.93
C ILE A 32 -25.38 -23.31 0.28
N GLY A 33 -26.28 -22.34 0.24
CA GLY A 33 -27.55 -22.42 -0.49
C GLY A 33 -27.38 -22.07 -1.98
N ALA A 34 -28.46 -22.13 -2.74
CA ALA A 34 -28.42 -21.89 -4.18
C ALA A 34 -27.97 -20.46 -4.53
N THR A 35 -28.41 -19.46 -3.76
CA THR A 35 -28.04 -18.04 -3.98
C THR A 35 -26.57 -17.80 -3.66
N GLU A 36 -26.08 -18.31 -2.53
CA GLU A 36 -24.67 -18.24 -2.13
C GLU A 36 -23.77 -18.90 -3.16
N SER A 37 -24.15 -20.10 -3.61
CA SER A 37 -23.43 -20.84 -4.65
C SER A 37 -23.37 -20.05 -5.96
N LYS A 38 -24.48 -19.42 -6.39
CA LYS A 38 -24.53 -18.59 -7.61
C LYS A 38 -23.60 -17.37 -7.47
N ILE A 39 -23.60 -16.69 -6.33
CA ILE A 39 -22.69 -15.55 -6.06
C ILE A 39 -21.23 -16.01 -6.14
N LEU A 40 -20.85 -17.00 -5.33
CA LEU A 40 -19.45 -17.46 -5.24
C LEU A 40 -18.95 -17.96 -6.59
N SER A 41 -19.71 -18.82 -7.29
CA SER A 41 -19.31 -19.38 -8.57
C SER A 41 -19.19 -18.33 -9.68
N ALA A 42 -20.02 -17.26 -9.66
CA ALA A 42 -19.94 -16.19 -10.64
C ALA A 42 -18.61 -15.43 -10.56
N PHE A 43 -18.10 -15.18 -9.34
CA PHE A 43 -16.83 -14.48 -9.15
C PHE A 43 -15.62 -15.40 -9.28
N ILE A 44 -15.70 -16.65 -8.84
CA ILE A 44 -14.65 -17.67 -9.07
C ILE A 44 -14.40 -17.86 -10.58
N LYS A 45 -15.46 -17.97 -11.39
CA LYS A 45 -15.33 -18.07 -12.87
C LYS A 45 -14.64 -16.86 -13.50
N LYS A 46 -14.71 -15.68 -12.87
CA LYS A 46 -14.01 -14.48 -13.31
C LYS A 46 -12.60 -14.34 -12.71
N SER A 47 -12.12 -15.37 -11.99
CA SER A 47 -10.84 -15.34 -11.22
C SER A 47 -10.76 -14.12 -10.29
N ARG A 48 -11.87 -13.78 -9.65
CA ARG A 48 -12.02 -12.61 -8.79
C ARG A 48 -12.37 -13.06 -7.39
N ASN A 49 -11.51 -12.75 -6.41
CA ASN A 49 -11.67 -13.18 -5.02
C ASN A 49 -12.43 -12.17 -4.15
N TRP A 50 -12.76 -11.01 -4.69
CA TRP A 50 -13.53 -9.96 -4.02
C TRP A 50 -14.56 -9.35 -4.95
N PHE A 51 -15.59 -8.73 -4.37
CA PHE A 51 -16.67 -8.09 -5.11
C PHE A 51 -17.40 -7.04 -4.23
N THR A 52 -18.17 -6.17 -4.88
CA THR A 52 -19.01 -5.19 -4.22
C THR A 52 -20.47 -5.65 -4.14
N VAL A 53 -21.27 -4.98 -3.29
CA VAL A 53 -22.73 -5.18 -3.27
C VAL A 53 -23.32 -4.97 -4.66
N SER A 54 -22.87 -3.94 -5.38
CA SER A 54 -23.34 -3.65 -6.74
C SER A 54 -23.00 -4.77 -7.73
N ASP A 55 -21.78 -5.35 -7.62
CA ASP A 55 -21.42 -6.50 -8.43
C ASP A 55 -22.34 -7.70 -8.16
N ALA A 56 -22.65 -7.99 -6.89
CA ALA A 56 -23.54 -9.08 -6.50
C ALA A 56 -24.99 -8.79 -6.93
N TYR A 57 -25.46 -7.57 -6.77
CA TYR A 57 -26.78 -7.14 -7.21
C TYR A 57 -26.99 -7.36 -8.71
N SER A 58 -25.97 -7.10 -9.53
CA SER A 58 -26.06 -7.31 -10.98
C SER A 58 -26.32 -8.77 -11.39
N LEU A 59 -26.11 -9.74 -10.49
CA LEU A 59 -26.42 -11.17 -10.74
C LEU A 59 -27.88 -11.52 -10.46
N PHE A 60 -28.62 -10.66 -9.78
CA PHE A 60 -29.99 -10.89 -9.32
C PHE A 60 -30.83 -9.63 -9.50
N PRO A 61 -31.11 -9.20 -10.74
CA PRO A 61 -31.84 -7.96 -11.02
C PRO A 61 -33.29 -8.01 -10.50
N GLU A 62 -33.79 -9.20 -10.19
CA GLU A 62 -35.11 -9.43 -9.60
C GLU A 62 -35.21 -9.12 -8.10
N LEU A 63 -34.04 -9.03 -7.42
CA LEU A 63 -34.00 -8.73 -5.98
C LEU A 63 -33.67 -7.24 -5.74
N SER A 64 -34.09 -6.71 -4.60
CA SER A 64 -33.65 -5.37 -4.20
C SER A 64 -32.20 -5.38 -3.71
N GLU A 65 -31.50 -4.24 -3.85
CA GLU A 65 -30.13 -4.08 -3.34
C GLU A 65 -30.04 -4.34 -1.83
N ASN A 66 -31.08 -3.99 -1.09
CA ASN A 66 -31.22 -4.27 0.34
C ASN A 66 -31.29 -5.78 0.63
N ALA A 67 -32.03 -6.54 -0.18
CA ALA A 67 -32.12 -8.00 -0.03
C ALA A 67 -30.74 -8.65 -0.28
N ILE A 68 -30.00 -8.20 -1.30
CA ILE A 68 -28.63 -8.65 -1.55
C ILE A 68 -27.71 -8.28 -0.38
N SER A 69 -27.79 -7.07 0.15
CA SER A 69 -26.98 -6.65 1.31
C SER A 69 -27.22 -7.52 2.55
N ILE A 70 -28.49 -7.88 2.82
CA ILE A 70 -28.85 -8.80 3.90
C ILE A 70 -28.25 -10.20 3.65
N GLN A 71 -28.32 -10.69 2.41
CA GLN A 71 -27.76 -11.99 2.04
C GLN A 71 -26.22 -12.01 2.22
N LEU A 72 -25.51 -10.95 1.79
CA LEU A 72 -24.06 -10.82 1.98
C LEU A 72 -23.67 -10.72 3.45
N ALA A 73 -24.46 -10.03 4.27
CA ALA A 73 -24.27 -9.99 5.72
C ALA A 73 -24.41 -11.40 6.35
N ARG A 74 -25.39 -12.19 5.89
CA ARG A 74 -25.56 -13.58 6.32
C ARG A 74 -24.36 -14.44 5.89
N MET A 75 -23.93 -14.35 4.63
CA MET A 75 -22.74 -15.07 4.14
C MET A 75 -21.48 -14.71 4.93
N THR A 76 -21.37 -13.45 5.38
CA THR A 76 -20.26 -13.02 6.26
C THR A 76 -20.37 -13.67 7.64
N TYR A 77 -21.57 -13.72 8.22
CA TYR A 77 -21.82 -14.40 9.49
C TYR A 77 -21.53 -15.91 9.42
N ASP A 78 -21.89 -16.55 8.31
CA ASP A 78 -21.66 -17.97 8.03
C ASP A 78 -20.18 -18.29 7.65
N GLY A 79 -19.32 -17.26 7.61
CA GLY A 79 -17.88 -17.43 7.39
C GLY A 79 -17.49 -17.69 5.93
N LEU A 80 -18.37 -17.37 4.97
CA LEU A 80 -18.09 -17.47 3.53
C LEU A 80 -17.43 -16.19 2.98
N LEU A 81 -17.65 -15.05 3.62
CA LEU A 81 -17.14 -13.74 3.21
C LEU A 81 -16.44 -13.02 4.36
N MET A 82 -15.41 -12.29 4.03
CA MET A 82 -14.78 -11.29 4.88
C MET A 82 -15.19 -9.89 4.42
N HIS A 83 -15.78 -9.10 5.31
CA HIS A 83 -16.11 -7.69 5.02
C HIS A 83 -14.83 -6.85 5.07
N ILE A 84 -14.47 -6.18 3.96
CA ILE A 84 -13.25 -5.37 3.82
C ILE A 84 -13.53 -3.91 4.15
N CYS A 85 -14.49 -3.30 3.44
CA CYS A 85 -14.92 -1.93 3.64
C CYS A 85 -16.39 -1.81 3.21
N LYS A 86 -16.99 -0.61 3.36
CA LYS A 86 -18.39 -0.40 3.05
C LYS A 86 -18.76 -0.98 1.67
N GLY A 87 -19.61 -1.99 1.70
CA GLY A 87 -20.15 -2.64 0.51
C GLY A 87 -19.15 -3.50 -0.28
N THR A 88 -17.97 -3.84 0.30
CA THR A 88 -16.94 -4.65 -0.36
C THR A 88 -16.62 -5.88 0.46
N TYR A 89 -16.58 -7.04 -0.18
CA TYR A 89 -16.41 -8.34 0.45
C TYR A 89 -15.32 -9.15 -0.26
N TYR A 90 -14.58 -9.95 0.50
CA TYR A 90 -13.60 -10.92 0.01
C TYR A 90 -14.11 -12.33 0.28
N MET A 91 -13.98 -13.23 -0.68
CA MET A 91 -14.41 -14.63 -0.54
C MET A 91 -13.39 -15.39 0.29
N ILE A 92 -13.88 -16.08 1.33
CA ILE A 92 -13.03 -16.95 2.17
C ILE A 92 -13.04 -18.35 1.55
N PRO A 93 -11.88 -18.95 1.22
CA PRO A 93 -11.82 -20.33 0.78
C PRO A 93 -12.58 -21.25 1.75
N TYR A 94 -13.25 -22.27 1.22
CA TYR A 94 -14.13 -23.11 2.04
C TYR A 94 -13.37 -23.77 3.20
N GLU A 95 -12.12 -24.17 2.96
CA GLU A 95 -11.26 -24.89 3.89
C GLU A 95 -10.69 -23.97 5.01
N GLN A 96 -10.79 -22.65 4.84
CA GLN A 96 -10.20 -21.68 5.77
C GLN A 96 -11.19 -21.29 6.86
N ASP A 97 -10.68 -21.13 8.07
CA ASP A 97 -11.46 -20.57 9.18
C ASP A 97 -11.65 -19.06 8.98
N SER A 98 -12.89 -18.61 9.07
CA SER A 98 -13.24 -17.21 8.88
C SER A 98 -12.66 -16.25 9.93
N GLU A 99 -12.38 -16.73 11.14
CA GLU A 99 -11.85 -15.88 12.22
C GLU A 99 -10.35 -15.61 12.02
N THR A 100 -9.61 -16.61 11.57
CA THR A 100 -8.16 -16.54 11.36
C THR A 100 -7.77 -16.20 9.92
N PHE A 101 -8.65 -16.44 8.95
CA PHE A 101 -8.34 -16.20 7.54
C PHE A 101 -7.95 -14.75 7.27
N MET A 102 -6.80 -14.57 6.66
CA MET A 102 -6.34 -13.32 6.05
C MET A 102 -5.74 -13.67 4.69
N PRO A 103 -6.22 -13.08 3.59
CA PRO A 103 -5.55 -13.23 2.30
C PRO A 103 -4.18 -12.55 2.36
N ASP A 104 -3.34 -12.76 1.36
CA ASP A 104 -2.18 -11.89 1.18
C ASP A 104 -2.68 -10.43 1.16
N TRP A 105 -2.17 -9.63 2.09
CA TRP A 105 -2.70 -8.27 2.32
C TRP A 105 -2.44 -7.34 1.14
N HIS A 106 -1.45 -7.62 0.28
CA HIS A 106 -1.23 -6.89 -0.96
C HIS A 106 -2.44 -6.94 -1.89
N LEU A 107 -3.20 -8.06 -1.86
CA LEU A 107 -4.43 -8.23 -2.65
C LEU A 107 -5.58 -7.34 -2.17
N LEU A 108 -5.49 -6.78 -0.96
CA LEU A 108 -6.53 -5.92 -0.42
C LEU A 108 -6.40 -4.46 -0.87
N ALA A 109 -5.31 -4.07 -1.52
CA ALA A 109 -5.12 -2.70 -2.01
C ALA A 109 -6.23 -2.28 -2.99
N GLU A 110 -6.52 -3.12 -3.97
CA GLU A 110 -7.55 -2.85 -4.99
C GLU A 110 -8.96 -2.72 -4.39
N PRO A 111 -9.49 -3.70 -3.62
CA PRO A 111 -10.81 -3.60 -3.01
C PRO A 111 -10.94 -2.48 -1.96
N LEU A 112 -9.86 -2.05 -1.34
CA LEU A 112 -9.87 -0.95 -0.37
C LEU A 112 -9.97 0.42 -1.03
N VAL A 113 -9.35 0.59 -2.18
CA VAL A 113 -9.29 1.89 -2.89
C VAL A 113 -10.44 2.03 -3.88
N GLY A 114 -10.77 0.98 -4.62
CA GLY A 114 -11.81 0.99 -5.67
C GLY A 114 -11.51 1.96 -6.83
N GLY A 115 -10.25 2.38 -6.99
CA GLY A 115 -9.82 3.34 -7.99
C GLY A 115 -8.33 3.23 -8.33
N GLU A 116 -7.79 4.23 -9.02
CA GLU A 116 -6.37 4.24 -9.39
C GLU A 116 -5.48 4.27 -8.14
N HIS A 117 -4.59 3.32 -8.05
CA HIS A 117 -3.66 3.15 -6.94
C HIS A 117 -2.44 2.34 -7.36
N TYR A 118 -1.44 2.31 -6.53
CA TYR A 118 -0.36 1.32 -6.58
C TYR A 118 0.25 1.12 -5.19
N ILE A 119 0.81 -0.06 -4.94
CA ILE A 119 1.60 -0.34 -3.74
C ILE A 119 2.95 0.34 -3.91
N GLY A 120 3.34 1.19 -2.96
CA GLY A 120 4.55 1.99 -3.02
C GLY A 120 5.40 1.89 -1.76
N TYR A 121 6.49 2.67 -1.70
CA TYR A 121 7.36 2.84 -0.54
C TYR A 121 7.87 1.51 0.05
N TYR A 122 7.80 1.32 1.37
CA TYR A 122 8.30 0.12 2.05
C TYR A 122 7.60 -1.16 1.58
N SER A 123 6.28 -1.10 1.34
CA SER A 123 5.53 -2.25 0.81
C SER A 123 6.02 -2.65 -0.58
N ALA A 124 6.35 -1.68 -1.44
CA ALA A 124 6.96 -1.99 -2.74
C ALA A 124 8.39 -2.52 -2.59
N LEU A 125 9.20 -2.00 -1.66
CA LEU A 125 10.51 -2.58 -1.34
C LEU A 125 10.38 -4.03 -0.90
N GLN A 126 9.35 -4.37 -0.12
CA GLN A 126 9.04 -5.75 0.29
C GLN A 126 8.73 -6.63 -0.92
N ILE A 127 7.85 -6.20 -1.83
CA ILE A 127 7.50 -6.92 -3.06
C ILE A 127 8.74 -7.12 -3.96
N HIS A 128 9.62 -6.12 -4.03
CA HIS A 128 10.89 -6.21 -4.77
C HIS A 128 11.98 -7.01 -4.04
N GLN A 129 11.73 -7.51 -2.82
CA GLN A 129 12.68 -8.27 -1.99
C GLN A 129 13.93 -7.45 -1.63
N LEU A 130 13.75 -6.17 -1.33
CA LEU A 130 14.81 -5.22 -1.00
C LEU A 130 14.82 -4.80 0.48
N ILE A 131 14.16 -5.56 1.33
CA ILE A 131 14.10 -5.35 2.78
C ILE A 131 14.51 -6.61 3.53
N THR A 132 15.02 -6.41 4.73
CA THR A 132 15.42 -7.52 5.62
C THR A 132 14.33 -7.91 6.62
N GLN A 133 13.38 -7.01 6.91
CA GLN A 133 12.31 -7.23 7.88
C GLN A 133 10.95 -6.92 7.26
N PRO A 134 10.04 -7.91 7.17
CA PRO A 134 8.69 -7.66 6.67
C PRO A 134 7.93 -6.73 7.62
N SER A 135 7.07 -5.89 7.05
CA SER A 135 6.19 -4.99 7.79
C SER A 135 4.73 -5.39 7.60
N LEU A 136 3.93 -5.31 8.67
CA LEU A 136 2.48 -5.42 8.61
C LEU A 136 1.79 -4.07 8.31
N ASN A 137 2.53 -3.14 7.71
CA ASN A 137 2.02 -1.86 7.23
C ASN A 137 2.02 -1.84 5.71
N GLU A 138 0.83 -1.87 5.12
CA GLU A 138 0.66 -1.80 3.67
C GLU A 138 0.47 -0.37 3.21
N GLN A 139 1.37 0.09 2.34
CA GLN A 139 1.39 1.47 1.85
C GLN A 139 0.86 1.55 0.42
N ILE A 140 -0.29 2.18 0.28
CA ILE A 140 -1.01 2.31 -0.98
C ILE A 140 -0.99 3.76 -1.41
N VAL A 141 -0.36 4.03 -2.55
CA VAL A 141 -0.32 5.35 -3.17
C VAL A 141 -1.58 5.56 -3.99
N ILE A 142 -2.21 6.72 -3.81
CA ILE A 142 -3.49 7.09 -4.41
C ILE A 142 -3.42 8.50 -5.04
N ASN A 143 -4.19 8.74 -6.08
CA ASN A 143 -4.30 10.04 -6.76
C ASN A 143 -5.50 10.89 -6.30
N LYS A 144 -6.35 10.32 -5.44
CA LYS A 144 -7.48 11.02 -4.79
C LYS A 144 -7.43 10.76 -3.29
N ARG A 145 -7.59 11.81 -2.48
CA ARG A 145 -7.55 11.69 -1.02
C ARG A 145 -8.69 10.84 -0.49
N ILE A 146 -8.38 9.81 0.27
CA ILE A 146 -9.32 8.94 0.99
C ILE A 146 -9.30 9.32 2.48
N LYS A 147 -10.45 9.26 3.13
CA LYS A 147 -10.60 9.43 4.59
C LYS A 147 -11.35 8.24 5.18
N PRO A 148 -10.84 7.68 6.29
CA PRO A 148 -9.57 7.99 6.95
C PRO A 148 -8.36 7.63 6.08
N SER A 149 -7.20 8.24 6.34
CA SER A 149 -5.94 7.94 5.63
C SER A 149 -5.29 6.62 6.05
N GLU A 150 -5.84 5.96 7.04
CA GLU A 150 -5.36 4.67 7.56
C GLU A 150 -6.54 3.77 7.92
N LYS A 151 -6.34 2.46 7.78
CA LYS A 151 -7.31 1.44 8.17
C LYS A 151 -6.57 0.19 8.67
N ALA A 152 -7.08 -0.43 9.72
CA ALA A 152 -6.57 -1.72 10.18
C ALA A 152 -7.56 -2.84 9.84
N ILE A 153 -7.06 -3.96 9.34
CA ILE A 153 -7.81 -5.19 9.07
C ILE A 153 -6.99 -6.35 9.62
N LYS A 154 -7.51 -7.07 10.61
CA LYS A 154 -6.88 -8.26 11.21
C LYS A 154 -5.38 -8.08 11.52
N GLY A 155 -5.02 -6.95 12.12
CA GLY A 155 -3.64 -6.65 12.53
C GLY A 155 -2.75 -6.03 11.45
N VAL A 156 -3.16 -6.03 10.19
CA VAL A 156 -2.45 -5.33 9.12
C VAL A 156 -2.97 -3.89 9.03
N LYS A 157 -2.05 -2.93 9.02
CA LYS A 157 -2.33 -1.50 8.84
C LYS A 157 -2.23 -1.15 7.35
N PHE A 158 -3.28 -0.56 6.79
CA PHE A 158 -3.32 -0.01 5.44
C PHE A 158 -3.22 1.50 5.51
N GLN A 159 -2.21 2.07 4.87
CA GLN A 159 -1.93 3.50 4.85
C GLN A 159 -2.12 4.04 3.42
N PHE A 160 -3.02 5.02 3.25
CA PHE A 160 -3.32 5.64 1.95
C PHE A 160 -2.51 6.92 1.79
N ILE A 161 -1.52 6.91 0.90
CA ILE A 161 -0.58 7.99 0.69
C ILE A 161 -0.97 8.75 -0.59
N TYR A 162 -1.38 10.00 -0.43
CA TYR A 162 -1.75 10.82 -1.57
C TYR A 162 -0.53 11.32 -2.35
N HIS A 163 -0.51 11.05 -3.65
CA HIS A 163 0.36 11.70 -4.61
C HIS A 163 -0.47 12.59 -5.56
N ASN A 164 0.09 13.75 -5.91
CA ASN A 164 -0.52 14.54 -6.96
C ASN A 164 -0.36 13.82 -8.32
N PRO A 165 -1.17 14.15 -9.35
CA PRO A 165 -1.11 13.47 -10.65
C PRO A 165 0.28 13.51 -11.32
N LYS A 166 1.10 14.55 -11.09
CA LYS A 166 2.46 14.67 -11.61
C LYS A 166 3.39 13.57 -11.09
N HIS A 167 3.17 13.13 -9.84
CA HIS A 167 3.97 12.10 -9.19
C HIS A 167 3.37 10.68 -9.34
N PHE A 168 2.19 10.57 -9.93
CA PHE A 168 1.45 9.32 -10.06
C PHE A 168 1.75 8.62 -11.41
N PHE A 169 2.87 7.90 -11.46
CA PHE A 169 3.37 7.18 -12.65
C PHE A 169 4.34 6.07 -12.23
N GLY A 170 4.86 5.28 -13.18
CA GLY A 170 5.93 4.30 -12.96
C GLY A 170 5.47 3.08 -12.16
N TYR A 171 4.23 2.64 -12.34
CA TYR A 171 3.69 1.43 -11.71
C TYR A 171 3.15 0.47 -12.75
N LYS A 172 3.14 -0.81 -12.41
CA LYS A 172 2.69 -1.90 -13.29
C LYS A 172 2.15 -3.06 -12.48
N LYS A 173 1.49 -4.00 -13.14
CA LYS A 173 1.12 -5.28 -12.54
C LYS A 173 2.38 -6.11 -12.26
N THR A 174 2.64 -6.40 -11.00
CA THR A 174 3.81 -7.13 -10.50
C THR A 174 3.35 -8.41 -9.80
N TRP A 175 4.02 -9.53 -10.05
CA TRP A 175 3.77 -10.79 -9.37
C TRP A 175 4.18 -10.69 -7.89
N ILE A 176 3.31 -11.11 -6.99
CA ILE A 176 3.60 -11.27 -5.57
C ILE A 176 3.78 -12.75 -5.21
N ASP A 177 3.15 -13.62 -5.99
CA ASP A 177 3.30 -15.08 -5.93
C ASP A 177 3.09 -15.68 -7.33
N SER A 178 3.02 -17.02 -7.43
CA SER A 178 2.83 -17.74 -8.70
C SER A 178 1.47 -17.51 -9.37
N PHE A 179 0.49 -16.95 -8.68
CA PHE A 179 -0.91 -16.83 -9.12
C PHE A 179 -1.43 -15.41 -9.15
N ASN A 180 -0.87 -14.53 -8.33
CA ASN A 180 -1.43 -13.21 -8.07
C ASN A 180 -0.50 -12.08 -8.49
N LYS A 181 -1.11 -11.05 -9.07
CA LYS A 181 -0.46 -9.78 -9.41
C LYS A 181 -1.16 -8.62 -8.71
N VAL A 182 -0.38 -7.63 -8.31
CA VAL A 182 -0.87 -6.36 -7.78
C VAL A 182 -0.31 -5.19 -8.58
N LEU A 183 -0.96 -4.03 -8.53
CA LEU A 183 -0.38 -2.79 -9.04
C LEU A 183 0.68 -2.31 -8.05
N CYS A 184 1.93 -2.29 -8.48
CA CYS A 184 3.08 -1.90 -7.66
C CYS A 184 3.97 -0.94 -8.45
N SER A 185 4.61 0.02 -7.79
CA SER A 185 5.67 0.82 -8.41
C SER A 185 6.77 -0.10 -8.95
N ASP A 186 7.32 0.20 -10.13
CA ASP A 186 8.52 -0.48 -10.60
C ASP A 186 9.72 -0.12 -9.72
N LEU A 187 10.85 -0.79 -9.92
CA LEU A 187 12.02 -0.63 -9.06
C LEU A 187 12.50 0.83 -9.01
N GLU A 188 12.62 1.47 -10.15
CA GLU A 188 13.09 2.84 -10.25
C GLU A 188 12.13 3.83 -9.58
N LYS A 189 10.82 3.64 -9.81
CA LYS A 189 9.80 4.47 -9.16
C LYS A 189 9.75 4.25 -7.65
N THR A 190 9.94 3.01 -7.20
CA THR A 190 10.00 2.70 -5.76
C THR A 190 11.15 3.46 -5.09
N ILE A 191 12.33 3.48 -5.71
CA ILE A 191 13.48 4.26 -5.23
C ILE A 191 13.14 5.76 -5.20
N ILE A 192 12.53 6.31 -6.25
CA ILE A 192 12.13 7.72 -6.32
C ILE A 192 11.14 8.08 -5.20
N ASP A 193 10.13 7.24 -4.96
CA ASP A 193 9.13 7.46 -3.90
C ASP A 193 9.80 7.44 -2.52
N CYS A 194 10.66 6.45 -2.27
CA CYS A 194 11.39 6.33 -1.00
C CYS A 194 12.33 7.51 -0.76
N LEU A 195 13.01 8.01 -1.80
CA LEU A 195 13.84 9.21 -1.70
C LEU A 195 13.03 10.49 -1.49
N TYR A 196 11.80 10.54 -2.00
CA TYR A 196 10.91 11.68 -1.80
C TYR A 196 10.48 11.81 -0.33
N LYS A 197 10.05 10.70 0.25
CA LYS A 197 9.62 10.63 1.66
C LYS A 197 10.24 9.41 2.36
N PRO A 198 11.48 9.52 2.84
CA PRO A 198 12.18 8.43 3.52
C PRO A 198 11.43 7.87 4.74
N ASP A 199 10.64 8.71 5.42
CA ASP A 199 9.77 8.34 6.54
C ASP A 199 8.79 7.18 6.22
N TYR A 200 8.34 7.09 4.98
CA TYR A 200 7.52 5.94 4.54
C TYR A 200 8.36 4.72 4.15
N ALA A 201 9.67 4.83 4.12
CA ALA A 201 10.58 3.76 3.71
C ALA A 201 11.45 3.24 4.87
N GLY A 202 11.19 3.66 6.12
CA GLY A 202 12.01 3.32 7.27
C GLY A 202 13.29 4.16 7.39
N GLY A 203 13.29 5.38 6.82
CA GLY A 203 14.40 6.32 6.85
C GLY A 203 15.39 6.13 5.70
N ILE A 204 16.32 7.09 5.59
CA ILE A 204 17.28 7.13 4.48
C ILE A 204 18.25 5.94 4.49
N VAL A 205 18.48 5.33 5.64
CA VAL A 205 19.35 4.15 5.79
C VAL A 205 18.76 2.96 5.05
N GLU A 206 17.46 2.69 5.22
CA GLU A 206 16.79 1.60 4.50
C GLU A 206 16.71 1.87 2.98
N VAL A 207 16.55 3.14 2.58
CA VAL A 207 16.63 3.51 1.17
C VAL A 207 18.02 3.24 0.60
N ALA A 208 19.08 3.56 1.34
CA ALA A 208 20.46 3.28 0.92
C ALA A 208 20.72 1.77 0.76
N LYS A 209 20.24 0.94 1.70
CA LYS A 209 20.27 -0.52 1.58
C LYS A 209 19.58 -1.00 0.32
N ALA A 210 18.35 -0.54 0.08
CA ALA A 210 17.56 -0.94 -1.08
C ALA A 210 18.28 -0.59 -2.41
N ILE A 211 18.88 0.60 -2.50
CA ILE A 211 19.70 1.00 -3.66
C ILE A 211 20.90 0.07 -3.81
N CYS A 212 21.62 -0.21 -2.73
CA CYS A 212 22.79 -1.09 -2.76
C CYS A 212 22.44 -2.51 -3.20
N MET A 213 21.37 -3.10 -2.63
CA MET A 213 20.89 -4.45 -2.97
C MET A 213 20.38 -4.56 -4.42
N SER A 214 19.90 -3.46 -4.98
CA SER A 214 19.33 -3.45 -6.34
C SER A 214 20.26 -2.84 -7.40
N LYS A 215 21.49 -2.44 -7.06
CA LYS A 215 22.41 -1.70 -7.94
C LYS A 215 22.59 -2.31 -9.33
N ASP A 216 22.63 -3.64 -9.43
CA ASP A 216 22.83 -4.37 -10.68
C ASP A 216 21.52 -4.59 -11.45
N LYS A 217 20.36 -4.30 -10.84
CA LYS A 217 19.02 -4.44 -11.44
C LYS A 217 18.45 -3.08 -11.87
N ILE A 218 18.96 -1.98 -11.33
CA ILE A 218 18.50 -0.62 -11.62
C ILE A 218 18.83 -0.24 -13.05
N LYS A 219 17.83 0.28 -13.76
CA LYS A 219 17.99 0.93 -15.06
C LYS A 219 18.28 2.42 -14.82
N TYR A 220 19.54 2.79 -14.74
CA TYR A 220 19.96 4.14 -14.31
C TYR A 220 19.41 5.26 -15.21
N GLU A 221 19.31 5.06 -16.52
CA GLU A 221 18.67 6.03 -17.43
C GLU A 221 17.19 6.24 -17.09
N GLN A 222 16.46 5.16 -16.80
CA GLN A 222 15.06 5.26 -16.38
C GLN A 222 14.93 5.95 -15.02
N LEU A 223 15.84 5.65 -14.09
CA LEU A 223 15.90 6.29 -12.77
C LEU A 223 16.11 7.80 -12.90
N LEU A 224 17.03 8.24 -13.77
CA LEU A 224 17.25 9.65 -14.08
C LEU A 224 15.99 10.29 -14.70
N ASN A 225 15.40 9.64 -15.72
CA ASN A 225 14.18 10.12 -16.35
C ASN A 225 13.03 10.28 -15.34
N TYR A 226 12.92 9.36 -14.38
CA TYR A 226 11.94 9.44 -13.31
C TYR A 226 12.25 10.56 -12.32
N ALA A 227 13.51 10.77 -11.97
CA ALA A 227 13.91 11.89 -11.10
C ALA A 227 13.56 13.24 -11.74
N VAL A 228 13.83 13.40 -13.04
CA VAL A 228 13.46 14.59 -13.83
C VAL A 228 11.94 14.77 -13.87
N LYS A 229 11.20 13.72 -14.24
CA LYS A 229 9.73 13.76 -14.33
C LYS A 229 9.06 14.06 -12.99
N PHE A 230 9.61 13.53 -11.91
CA PHE A 230 9.12 13.74 -10.54
C PHE A 230 9.34 15.19 -10.06
N ASP A 231 10.37 15.84 -10.56
CA ASP A 231 10.69 17.25 -10.34
C ASP A 231 10.75 17.64 -8.85
N SER A 232 11.53 16.87 -8.08
CA SER A 232 11.76 17.12 -6.66
C SER A 232 13.24 17.27 -6.34
N GLN A 233 13.62 18.42 -5.79
CA GLN A 233 15.02 18.65 -5.38
C GLN A 233 15.46 17.69 -4.27
N ALA A 234 14.55 17.24 -3.41
CA ALA A 234 14.86 16.23 -2.41
C ALA A 234 15.27 14.91 -3.05
N VAL A 235 14.54 14.47 -4.08
CA VAL A 235 14.86 13.25 -4.84
C VAL A 235 16.21 13.39 -5.55
N VAL A 236 16.39 14.44 -6.35
CA VAL A 236 17.64 14.67 -7.13
C VAL A 236 18.86 14.64 -6.23
N LYS A 237 18.82 15.37 -5.11
CA LYS A 237 19.96 15.51 -4.21
C LYS A 237 20.24 14.25 -3.42
N ARG A 238 19.21 13.62 -2.83
CA ARG A 238 19.37 12.38 -2.09
C ARG A 238 19.86 11.25 -2.99
N LEU A 239 19.32 11.14 -4.21
CA LEU A 239 19.75 10.14 -5.18
C LEU A 239 21.23 10.31 -5.52
N GLY A 240 21.65 11.49 -5.95
CA GLY A 240 23.04 11.73 -6.31
C GLY A 240 23.99 11.52 -5.14
N TYR A 241 23.64 12.01 -3.94
CA TYR A 241 24.43 11.81 -2.73
C TYR A 241 24.59 10.32 -2.39
N LEU A 242 23.51 9.54 -2.42
CA LEU A 242 23.59 8.10 -2.10
C LEU A 242 24.36 7.32 -3.14
N LEU A 243 24.22 7.62 -4.45
CA LEU A 243 24.99 6.96 -5.49
C LEU A 243 26.51 7.19 -5.32
N GLU A 244 26.92 8.42 -4.95
CA GLU A 244 28.31 8.71 -4.63
C GLU A 244 28.78 8.03 -3.35
N LEU A 245 28.00 8.12 -2.26
CA LEU A 245 28.34 7.53 -0.97
C LEU A 245 28.53 6.01 -1.07
N LEU A 246 27.68 5.35 -1.88
CA LEU A 246 27.69 3.90 -2.12
C LEU A 246 28.72 3.50 -3.19
N SER A 247 29.47 4.47 -3.75
CA SER A 247 30.45 4.23 -4.81
C SER A 247 29.86 3.44 -5.99
N ILE A 248 28.60 3.71 -6.35
CA ILE A 248 27.95 3.08 -7.50
C ILE A 248 28.38 3.77 -8.78
N PRO A 249 29.11 3.10 -9.67
CA PRO A 249 29.61 3.71 -10.90
C PRO A 249 28.46 3.89 -11.90
N THR A 250 28.06 5.14 -12.13
CA THR A 250 26.99 5.46 -13.08
C THR A 250 27.18 6.86 -13.68
N SER A 251 26.82 7.00 -14.97
CA SER A 251 26.90 8.27 -15.70
C SER A 251 25.86 9.30 -15.26
N ILE A 252 24.79 8.90 -14.53
CA ILE A 252 23.70 9.82 -14.16
C ILE A 252 24.06 10.82 -13.06
N ILE A 253 25.19 10.62 -12.35
CA ILE A 253 25.60 11.51 -11.25
C ILE A 253 25.84 12.93 -11.76
N ASP A 254 26.51 13.07 -12.88
CA ASP A 254 26.80 14.39 -13.47
C ASP A 254 25.54 15.09 -13.93
N GLU A 255 24.58 14.34 -14.48
CA GLU A 255 23.27 14.89 -14.86
C GLU A 255 22.47 15.34 -13.66
N LEU A 256 22.45 14.56 -12.56
CA LEU A 256 21.82 14.93 -11.31
C LEU A 256 22.47 16.19 -10.70
N GLN A 257 23.78 16.36 -10.85
CA GLN A 257 24.49 17.58 -10.41
C GLN A 257 24.02 18.82 -11.19
N LYS A 258 23.80 18.72 -12.50
CA LYS A 258 23.26 19.81 -13.31
C LYS A 258 21.83 20.20 -12.92
N LEU A 259 21.03 19.24 -12.48
CA LEU A 259 19.64 19.44 -12.04
C LEU A 259 19.52 20.02 -10.62
N ARG A 260 20.61 20.00 -9.85
CA ARG A 260 20.63 20.43 -8.45
C ARG A 260 20.40 21.94 -8.31
N SER A 261 19.44 22.34 -7.48
CA SER A 261 19.24 23.72 -7.06
C SER A 261 20.12 24.11 -5.87
N ASN A 262 20.17 25.42 -5.56
CA ASN A 262 20.90 25.94 -4.41
C ASN A 262 20.18 25.77 -3.06
N SER A 263 18.91 25.34 -3.04
CA SER A 263 18.17 25.10 -1.79
C SER A 263 18.84 24.00 -0.95
N ILE A 264 18.77 24.10 0.36
CA ILE A 264 19.28 23.04 1.26
C ILE A 264 18.12 22.14 1.61
N ILE A 265 18.33 20.81 1.53
CA ILE A 265 17.41 19.79 2.01
C ILE A 265 18.03 18.99 3.15
N VAL A 266 17.18 18.37 3.97
CA VAL A 266 17.63 17.44 5.02
C VAL A 266 17.78 16.04 4.41
N LEU A 267 18.82 15.29 4.81
CA LEU A 267 19.05 13.94 4.31
C LEU A 267 17.94 12.98 4.74
N ASP A 268 17.63 12.95 6.05
CA ASP A 268 16.53 12.17 6.61
C ASP A 268 15.47 13.10 7.22
N THR A 269 14.20 12.86 6.88
CA THR A 269 13.08 13.68 7.34
C THR A 269 12.56 13.30 8.73
N GLU A 270 12.87 12.09 9.22
CA GLU A 270 12.46 11.64 10.55
C GLU A 270 13.36 12.18 11.67
N LEU A 271 14.59 12.54 11.32
CA LEU A 271 15.57 12.99 12.28
C LEU A 271 15.62 14.51 12.42
N PRO A 272 16.08 15.04 13.56
CA PRO A 272 16.23 16.48 13.77
C PRO A 272 17.08 17.13 12.69
N LYS A 273 16.74 18.37 12.32
CA LYS A 273 17.47 19.18 11.33
C LYS A 273 18.78 19.72 11.95
N GLN A 274 19.78 18.87 12.07
CA GLN A 274 21.10 19.17 12.61
C GLN A 274 22.18 18.53 11.77
N GLY A 275 23.45 18.84 12.05
CA GLY A 275 24.59 18.30 11.31
C GLY A 275 25.11 19.24 10.23
N LYS A 276 26.21 18.85 9.57
CA LYS A 276 26.92 19.67 8.59
C LYS A 276 26.19 19.73 7.24
N ILE A 277 26.40 20.83 6.54
CA ILE A 277 25.91 20.99 5.17
C ILE A 277 26.98 20.47 4.20
N LEU A 278 26.60 19.53 3.37
CA LEU A 278 27.41 19.00 2.29
C LEU A 278 27.16 19.85 1.04
N SER A 279 28.09 20.75 0.72
CA SER A 279 27.94 21.73 -0.37
C SER A 279 27.78 21.10 -1.75
N ARG A 280 28.42 19.95 -1.98
CA ARG A 280 28.33 19.24 -3.27
C ARG A 280 26.88 18.92 -3.66
N TRP A 281 26.03 18.53 -2.71
CA TRP A 281 24.62 18.21 -2.96
C TRP A 281 23.63 19.17 -2.28
N ASN A 282 24.10 20.17 -1.55
CA ASN A 282 23.28 21.03 -0.71
C ASN A 282 22.35 20.24 0.22
N ILE A 283 22.94 19.27 0.92
CA ILE A 283 22.26 18.40 1.87
C ILE A 283 22.76 18.68 3.28
N GLN A 284 21.81 18.89 4.19
CA GLN A 284 22.11 18.87 5.62
C GLN A 284 22.17 17.41 6.08
N GLN A 285 23.37 16.95 6.41
CA GLN A 285 23.66 15.58 6.82
C GLN A 285 23.30 15.41 8.29
N ASN A 286 22.13 14.88 8.57
CA ASN A 286 21.63 14.60 9.91
C ASN A 286 21.64 13.10 10.26
N VAL A 287 22.26 12.28 9.43
CA VAL A 287 22.55 10.86 9.65
C VAL A 287 24.05 10.65 9.57
N ASP A 288 24.58 9.85 10.48
CA ASP A 288 26.00 9.49 10.42
C ASP A 288 26.28 8.57 9.22
N ILE A 289 27.36 8.87 8.48
CA ILE A 289 27.80 8.11 7.30
C ILE A 289 28.10 6.65 7.66
N GLU A 290 28.73 6.43 8.80
CA GLU A 290 29.08 5.08 9.24
C GLU A 290 27.83 4.25 9.55
N THR A 291 26.76 4.87 10.03
CA THR A 291 25.46 4.20 10.18
C THR A 291 24.94 3.68 8.84
N ILE A 292 25.01 4.50 7.78
CA ILE A 292 24.60 4.08 6.42
C ILE A 292 25.51 2.97 5.91
N LYS A 293 26.84 3.12 6.02
CA LYS A 293 27.81 2.13 5.52
C LYS A 293 27.71 0.79 6.25
N ASN A 294 27.59 0.81 7.58
CA ASN A 294 27.46 -0.42 8.37
C ASN A 294 26.16 -1.17 8.06
N ALA A 295 25.08 -0.43 7.82
CA ALA A 295 23.80 -1.01 7.47
C ALA A 295 23.80 -1.75 6.11
N ILE A 296 24.72 -1.44 5.21
CA ILE A 296 24.84 -2.08 3.89
C ILE A 296 25.63 -3.39 3.98
N LEU A 297 26.47 -3.54 4.99
CA LEU A 297 27.31 -4.73 5.19
C LEU A 297 26.57 -5.88 5.89
N THR A 298 25.38 -5.60 6.45
CA THR A 298 24.50 -6.56 7.11
C THR A 298 23.38 -7.03 6.21
#